data_349afa7b9713da45544c3e9bf69d12cb
#
_entry.id   349afa7b9713da45544c3e9bf69d12cb
#
_cell.length_a   1.000
_cell.length_b   1.000
_cell.length_c   1.000
_cell.angle_alpha   90.00
_cell.angle_beta   90.00
_cell.angle_gamma   90.00
#
_symmetry.space_group_name_H-M   'P 1'
#
loop_
_entity.id
_entity.type
_entity.pdbx_description
1 polymer ?
#
loop_
_entity_poly.entity_id
_entity_poly.type
_entity_poly.pdbx_seq_one_letter_code
_entity_poly.pdbx_strand_id
1 'polypeptide(L)'
;VKSVEVSDTNDRRIKYFREYGIRIAIAVAPLIDLNPEKGIIDGEAIYLSGRTIKNMSTSDKRKVVMKETMFFRSLDAEQQDNYDAMICLLDSIISKCSQKQCEVLFYKLSGLTEKEISEKTGKNQSTISQHSSAASWNAIEKSVIHFENHIV
;
A
#
# COMPACT_ATOMS: atom_id res chain seq x y z
N VAL A 1 0.13 -16.50 -6.18
CA VAL A 1 0.78 -15.18 -6.23
C VAL A 1 2.27 -15.40 -5.98
N LYS A 2 3.13 -15.15 -6.98
CA LYS A 2 4.58 -15.24 -6.79
C LYS A 2 5.02 -14.06 -5.93
N SER A 3 5.63 -14.36 -4.79
CA SER A 3 6.36 -13.38 -3.97
C SER A 3 7.37 -12.65 -4.84
N VAL A 4 7.24 -11.34 -4.93
CA VAL A 4 8.28 -10.50 -5.54
C VAL A 4 9.49 -10.56 -4.63
N GLU A 5 10.60 -11.12 -5.11
CA GLU A 5 11.88 -11.03 -4.42
C GLU A 5 12.28 -9.56 -4.33
N VAL A 6 12.23 -9.06 -3.12
CA VAL A 6 12.60 -7.69 -2.80
C VAL A 6 14.08 -7.68 -2.46
N SER A 7 14.91 -7.35 -3.45
CA SER A 7 16.35 -7.18 -3.26
C SER A 7 16.68 -5.96 -2.39
N ASP A 8 17.88 -5.90 -1.82
CA ASP A 8 18.45 -4.89 -0.89
C ASP A 8 18.33 -3.39 -1.29
N THR A 9 17.64 -3.08 -2.38
CA THR A 9 17.31 -1.71 -2.81
C THR A 9 16.23 -1.03 -1.98
N ASN A 10 15.65 -1.74 -0.98
CA ASN A 10 14.46 -1.29 -0.26
C ASN A 10 14.69 -0.14 0.73
N ASP A 11 15.88 -0.03 1.31
CA ASP A 11 16.18 1.04 2.28
C ASP A 11 16.07 2.45 1.63
N ARG A 12 16.43 2.54 0.35
CA ARG A 12 16.27 3.77 -0.43
C ARG A 12 14.81 4.05 -0.79
N ARG A 13 13.98 3.04 -1.07
CA ARG A 13 12.56 3.23 -1.45
C ARG A 13 11.74 3.77 -0.28
N ILE A 14 11.88 3.22 0.93
CA ILE A 14 11.17 3.71 2.11
C ILE A 14 11.50 5.19 2.38
N LYS A 15 12.76 5.59 2.22
CA LYS A 15 13.20 6.99 2.34
C LYS A 15 12.62 7.87 1.22
N TYR A 16 12.58 7.36 -0.01
CA TYR A 16 12.02 8.04 -1.18
C TYR A 16 10.51 8.30 -1.05
N PHE A 17 9.74 7.33 -0.59
CA PHE A 17 8.28 7.44 -0.44
C PHE A 17 7.87 8.61 0.46
N ARG A 18 8.66 8.94 1.47
CA ARG A 18 8.36 10.04 2.38
C ARG A 18 8.75 11.42 1.85
N GLU A 19 9.86 11.53 1.11
CA GLU A 19 10.36 12.82 0.61
C GLU A 19 9.60 13.30 -0.63
N TYR A 20 9.13 12.41 -1.48
CA TYR A 20 8.58 12.76 -2.79
C TYR A 20 7.06 12.57 -2.91
N GLY A 21 6.40 12.03 -1.91
CA GLY A 21 4.95 11.81 -1.91
C GLY A 21 4.51 10.92 -3.07
N ILE A 22 4.37 9.61 -2.85
CA ILE A 22 3.89 8.68 -3.86
C ILE A 22 2.37 8.57 -3.75
N ARG A 23 1.71 8.54 -4.90
CA ARG A 23 0.29 8.21 -5.01
C ARG A 23 0.16 6.80 -5.56
N ILE A 24 -0.73 6.02 -4.97
CA ILE A 24 -0.99 4.62 -5.34
C ILE A 24 -2.46 4.50 -5.69
N ALA A 25 -2.76 3.98 -6.89
CA ALA A 25 -4.11 3.57 -7.25
C ALA A 25 -4.14 2.06 -7.46
N ILE A 26 -4.97 1.39 -6.69
CA ILE A 26 -5.26 -0.03 -6.79
C ILE A 26 -6.55 -0.17 -7.59
N ALA A 27 -6.53 -0.91 -8.69
CA ALA A 27 -7.72 -1.16 -9.49
C ALA A 27 -7.98 -2.67 -9.63
N VAL A 28 -9.23 -3.06 -9.43
CA VAL A 28 -9.71 -4.44 -9.62
C VAL A 28 -10.72 -4.45 -10.76
N ALA A 29 -10.35 -5.04 -11.86
CA ALA A 29 -11.17 -5.19 -13.05
C ALA A 29 -10.58 -6.27 -13.97
N PRO A 30 -11.32 -6.77 -14.97
CA PRO A 30 -10.80 -7.74 -15.92
C PRO A 30 -9.57 -7.21 -16.68
N LEU A 31 -8.60 -8.09 -16.90
CA LEU A 31 -7.49 -7.88 -17.83
C LEU A 31 -7.83 -8.53 -19.17
N ILE A 32 -7.49 -7.85 -20.27
CA ILE A 32 -7.74 -8.34 -21.63
C ILE A 32 -6.53 -9.10 -22.12
N ASP A 33 -5.33 -8.57 -21.92
CA ASP A 33 -4.07 -9.19 -22.31
C ASP A 33 -3.04 -9.06 -21.18
N LEU A 34 -2.38 -10.18 -20.90
CA LEU A 34 -1.32 -10.26 -19.90
C LEU A 34 -0.14 -11.04 -20.48
N ASN A 35 0.83 -10.33 -21.02
CA ASN A 35 2.08 -10.91 -21.48
C ASN A 35 3.29 -10.23 -20.82
N PRO A 36 3.68 -10.68 -19.62
CA PRO A 36 4.77 -10.07 -18.87
C PRO A 36 6.11 -10.14 -19.57
N GLU A 37 6.35 -11.18 -20.40
CA GLU A 37 7.60 -11.36 -21.15
C GLU A 37 7.78 -10.28 -22.23
N LYS A 38 6.67 -9.83 -22.82
CA LYS A 38 6.66 -8.74 -23.81
C LYS A 38 6.39 -7.37 -23.19
N GLY A 39 6.17 -7.31 -21.85
CA GLY A 39 5.80 -6.08 -21.16
C GLY A 39 4.40 -5.57 -21.55
N ILE A 40 3.53 -6.45 -22.07
CA ILE A 40 2.17 -6.10 -22.48
C ILE A 40 1.25 -6.41 -21.31
N ILE A 41 0.60 -5.38 -20.77
CA ILE A 41 -0.47 -5.50 -19.79
C ILE A 41 -1.57 -4.55 -20.27
N ASP A 42 -2.71 -5.09 -20.68
CA ASP A 42 -3.85 -4.31 -21.14
C ASP A 42 -5.16 -4.77 -20.47
N GLY A 43 -6.04 -3.82 -20.24
CA GLY A 43 -7.35 -4.09 -19.63
C GLY A 43 -7.89 -2.93 -18.83
N GLU A 44 -9.14 -3.08 -18.41
CA GLU A 44 -9.88 -2.05 -17.68
C GLU A 44 -9.19 -1.63 -16.37
N ALA A 45 -8.53 -2.58 -15.67
CA ALA A 45 -7.79 -2.28 -14.45
C ALA A 45 -6.68 -1.24 -14.66
N ILE A 46 -5.96 -1.30 -15.79
CA ILE A 46 -4.90 -0.35 -16.14
C ILE A 46 -5.49 1.03 -16.40
N TYR A 47 -6.59 1.10 -17.17
CA TYR A 47 -7.26 2.35 -17.48
C TYR A 47 -7.87 3.01 -16.22
N LEU A 48 -8.49 2.21 -15.33
CA LEU A 48 -9.06 2.71 -14.09
C LEU A 48 -8.00 3.30 -13.16
N SER A 49 -6.90 2.60 -12.93
CA SER A 49 -5.81 3.08 -12.09
C SER A 49 -5.15 4.33 -12.66
N GLY A 50 -4.85 4.34 -13.96
CA GLY A 50 -4.25 5.47 -14.67
C GLY A 50 -5.14 6.72 -14.66
N ARG A 51 -6.45 6.57 -14.93
CA ARG A 51 -7.42 7.67 -14.86
C ARG A 51 -7.55 8.23 -13.46
N THR A 52 -7.52 7.37 -12.44
CA THR A 52 -7.60 7.78 -11.04
C THR A 52 -6.43 8.69 -10.68
N ILE A 53 -5.20 8.27 -10.96
CA ILE A 53 -4.00 9.09 -10.71
C ILE A 53 -4.06 10.42 -11.47
N LYS A 54 -4.46 10.39 -12.76
CA LYS A 54 -4.55 11.59 -13.59
C LYS A 54 -5.61 12.58 -13.08
N ASN A 55 -6.79 12.10 -12.72
CA ASN A 55 -7.89 12.96 -12.27
C ASN A 55 -7.59 13.60 -10.92
N MET A 56 -6.93 12.87 -10.00
CA MET A 56 -6.54 13.39 -8.70
C MET A 56 -5.48 14.49 -8.82
N SER A 57 -4.56 14.40 -9.80
CA SER A 57 -3.57 15.45 -10.05
C SER A 57 -4.20 16.75 -10.58
N THR A 58 -5.36 16.70 -11.24
CA THR A 58 -6.08 17.87 -11.75
C THR A 58 -7.06 18.48 -10.76
N SER A 59 -7.55 17.70 -9.79
CA SER A 59 -8.48 18.17 -8.73
C SER A 59 -7.80 19.07 -7.68
N ASP A 60 -6.49 19.07 -7.60
CA ASP A 60 -5.66 19.76 -6.60
C ASP A 60 -5.76 21.33 -6.67
N LYS A 61 -6.51 21.89 -7.63
CA LYS A 61 -6.68 23.33 -7.80
C LYS A 61 -7.86 23.92 -7.02
N ARG A 62 -8.68 23.11 -6.35
CA ARG A 62 -9.86 23.57 -5.63
C ARG A 62 -9.92 23.02 -4.21
N LYS A 63 -9.49 23.83 -3.24
CA LYS A 63 -9.77 23.80 -1.79
C LYS A 63 -9.44 22.52 -1.02
N VAL A 64 -8.53 22.70 -0.02
CA VAL A 64 -8.46 22.00 1.26
C VAL A 64 -9.12 20.61 1.22
N VAL A 65 -8.37 19.64 0.79
CA VAL A 65 -8.80 18.26 0.89
C VAL A 65 -7.66 17.46 1.49
N MET A 66 -7.99 16.54 2.35
CA MET A 66 -7.07 15.50 2.81
C MET A 66 -6.27 15.03 1.60
N LYS A 67 -4.95 15.10 1.70
CA LYS A 67 -4.06 14.62 0.63
C LYS A 67 -4.10 13.10 0.65
N GLU A 68 -5.13 12.53 0.11
CA GLU A 68 -5.20 11.09 -0.12
C GLU A 68 -4.06 10.69 -1.05
N THR A 69 -3.32 9.67 -0.66
CA THR A 69 -2.21 9.12 -1.42
C THR A 69 -2.49 7.72 -1.93
N MET A 70 -3.50 7.04 -1.37
CA MET A 70 -3.93 5.71 -1.76
C MET A 70 -5.39 5.72 -2.22
N PHE A 71 -5.68 5.05 -3.33
CA PHE A 71 -7.00 5.02 -3.95
C PHE A 71 -7.36 3.58 -4.35
N PHE A 72 -8.63 3.21 -4.18
CA PHE A 72 -9.15 1.95 -4.68
C PHE A 72 -10.19 2.20 -5.77
N ARG A 73 -10.20 1.37 -6.80
CA ARG A 73 -11.20 1.40 -7.88
C ARG A 73 -11.61 -0.01 -8.28
N SER A 74 -12.91 -0.21 -8.42
CA SER A 74 -13.52 -1.44 -8.93
C SER A 74 -14.66 -1.10 -9.88
N LEU A 75 -14.99 -2.02 -10.77
CA LEU A 75 -16.22 -1.96 -11.57
C LEU A 75 -17.44 -2.44 -10.78
N ASP A 76 -17.23 -3.22 -9.73
CA ASP A 76 -18.25 -3.64 -8.79
C ASP A 76 -18.51 -2.52 -7.77
N ALA A 77 -19.76 -2.05 -7.68
CA ALA A 77 -20.12 -0.93 -6.82
C ALA A 77 -19.99 -1.25 -5.33
N GLU A 78 -20.30 -2.47 -4.91
CA GLU A 78 -20.18 -2.89 -3.52
C GLU A 78 -18.72 -2.99 -3.10
N GLN A 79 -17.87 -3.59 -3.95
CA GLN A 79 -16.43 -3.61 -3.74
C GLN A 79 -15.86 -2.19 -3.71
N GLN A 80 -16.30 -1.32 -4.63
CA GLN A 80 -15.84 0.07 -4.68
C GLN A 80 -16.10 0.78 -3.36
N ASP A 81 -17.33 0.74 -2.85
CA ASP A 81 -17.70 1.47 -1.63
C ASP A 81 -16.97 0.92 -0.40
N ASN A 82 -16.91 -0.40 -0.25
CA ASN A 82 -16.29 -1.05 0.90
C ASN A 82 -14.76 -0.83 0.95
N TYR A 83 -14.08 -1.05 -0.17
CA TYR A 83 -12.61 -0.99 -0.19
C TYR A 83 -12.06 0.42 -0.35
N ASP A 84 -12.78 1.34 -0.98
CA ASP A 84 -12.37 2.76 -1.03
C ASP A 84 -12.37 3.38 0.38
N ALA A 85 -13.40 3.09 1.18
CA ALA A 85 -13.45 3.51 2.58
C ALA A 85 -12.32 2.89 3.42
N MET A 86 -12.05 1.59 3.24
CA MET A 86 -10.96 0.89 3.94
C MET A 86 -9.59 1.46 3.56
N ILE A 87 -9.34 1.69 2.28
CA ILE A 87 -8.07 2.25 1.79
C ILE A 87 -7.90 3.69 2.29
N CYS A 88 -8.94 4.51 2.33
CA CYS A 88 -8.90 5.85 2.91
C CYS A 88 -8.49 5.83 4.39
N LEU A 89 -9.03 4.89 5.18
CA LEU A 89 -8.64 4.72 6.58
C LEU A 89 -7.18 4.26 6.72
N LEU A 90 -6.74 3.31 5.89
CA LEU A 90 -5.35 2.84 5.86
C LEU A 90 -4.39 3.97 5.50
N ASP A 91 -4.71 4.77 4.48
CA ASP A 91 -3.92 5.93 4.07
C ASP A 91 -3.78 6.94 5.23
N SER A 92 -4.88 7.21 5.94
CA SER A 92 -4.86 8.07 7.13
C SER A 92 -3.98 7.54 8.26
N ILE A 93 -3.91 6.23 8.46
CA ILE A 93 -3.04 5.59 9.46
C ILE A 93 -1.57 5.68 9.01
N ILE A 94 -1.28 5.21 7.79
CA ILE A 94 0.08 5.09 7.26
C ILE A 94 0.73 6.47 7.09
N SER A 95 -0.03 7.47 6.66
CA SER A 95 0.47 8.85 6.49
C SER A 95 0.97 9.49 7.79
N LYS A 96 0.52 9.02 8.95
CA LYS A 96 0.96 9.47 10.28
C LYS A 96 2.16 8.71 10.82
N CYS A 97 2.52 7.59 10.21
CA CYS A 97 3.63 6.76 10.65
C CYS A 97 4.97 7.46 10.46
N SER A 98 5.85 7.34 11.44
CA SER A 98 7.24 7.75 11.32
C SER A 98 8.01 6.82 10.38
N GLN A 99 9.17 7.24 9.90
CA GLN A 99 10.03 6.41 9.05
C GLN A 99 10.37 5.05 9.71
N LYS A 100 10.65 5.04 11.03
CA LYS A 100 10.95 3.80 11.78
C LYS A 100 9.72 2.87 11.88
N GLN A 101 8.53 3.44 12.01
CA GLN A 101 7.28 2.68 11.98
C GLN A 101 7.02 2.10 10.60
N CYS A 102 7.20 2.88 9.54
CA CYS A 102 7.06 2.38 8.16
C CYS A 102 8.06 1.25 7.85
N GLU A 103 9.30 1.33 8.34
CA GLU A 103 10.29 0.26 8.20
C GLU A 103 9.79 -1.04 8.85
N VAL A 104 9.25 -0.96 10.08
CA VAL A 104 8.69 -2.14 10.76
C VAL A 104 7.46 -2.68 10.03
N LEU A 105 6.54 -1.81 9.59
CA LEU A 105 5.39 -2.22 8.80
C LEU A 105 5.78 -2.95 7.52
N PHE A 106 6.79 -2.44 6.82
CA PHE A 106 7.31 -3.07 5.61
C PHE A 106 7.77 -4.51 5.85
N TYR A 107 8.57 -4.75 6.89
CA TYR A 107 9.01 -6.09 7.22
C TYR A 107 7.87 -7.01 7.67
N LYS A 108 6.92 -6.49 8.45
CA LYS A 108 5.75 -7.26 8.86
C LYS A 108 4.87 -7.64 7.68
N LEU A 109 4.61 -6.73 6.76
CA LEU A 109 3.88 -7.00 5.50
C LEU A 109 4.63 -7.97 4.59
N SER A 110 5.96 -8.07 4.73
CA SER A 110 6.78 -9.08 4.06
C SER A 110 6.78 -10.44 4.80
N GLY A 111 6.00 -10.60 5.86
CA GLY A 111 5.83 -11.85 6.60
C GLY A 111 6.85 -12.11 7.73
N LEU A 112 7.71 -11.13 8.06
CA LEU A 112 8.71 -11.30 9.12
C LEU A 112 8.07 -11.13 10.51
N THR A 113 8.49 -11.98 11.44
CA THR A 113 8.19 -11.85 12.87
C THR A 113 8.98 -10.72 13.51
N GLU A 114 8.53 -10.21 14.66
CA GLU A 114 9.26 -9.17 15.40
C GLU A 114 10.67 -9.59 15.80
N LYS A 115 10.89 -10.88 16.04
CA LYS A 115 12.22 -11.44 16.33
C LYS A 115 13.13 -11.34 15.12
N GLU A 116 12.68 -11.78 13.95
CA GLU A 116 13.44 -11.70 12.70
C GLU A 116 13.74 -10.25 12.31
N ILE A 117 12.78 -9.33 12.52
CA ILE A 117 13.00 -7.90 12.30
C ILE A 117 14.05 -7.36 13.26
N SER A 118 14.03 -7.77 14.53
CA SER A 118 15.03 -7.40 15.54
C SER A 118 16.43 -7.85 15.11
N GLU A 119 16.57 -9.10 14.71
CA GLU A 119 17.83 -9.67 14.22
C GLU A 119 18.34 -8.95 12.96
N LYS A 120 17.44 -8.69 12.01
CA LYS A 120 17.78 -8.03 10.73
C LYS A 120 18.18 -6.56 10.91
N THR A 121 17.55 -5.85 11.84
CA THR A 121 17.76 -4.40 12.02
C THR A 121 18.74 -4.05 13.13
N GLY A 122 19.17 -5.04 13.94
CA GLY A 122 20.01 -4.84 15.13
C GLY A 122 19.29 -4.07 16.27
N LYS A 123 17.96 -3.91 16.20
CA LYS A 123 17.16 -3.23 17.22
C LYS A 123 16.57 -4.23 18.21
N ASN A 124 16.35 -3.82 19.44
CA ASN A 124 15.70 -4.68 20.43
C ASN A 124 14.27 -5.03 20.01
N GLN A 125 13.84 -6.28 20.27
CA GLN A 125 12.49 -6.74 19.95
C GLN A 125 11.40 -5.87 20.61
N SER A 126 11.64 -5.38 21.84
CA SER A 126 10.72 -4.45 22.51
C SER A 126 10.53 -3.14 21.74
N THR A 127 11.58 -2.63 21.11
CA THR A 127 11.52 -1.44 20.27
C THR A 127 10.71 -1.73 18.99
N ILE A 128 10.90 -2.90 18.37
CA ILE A 128 10.12 -3.32 17.19
C ILE A 128 8.63 -3.44 17.57
N SER A 129 8.31 -4.06 18.71
CA SER A 129 6.93 -4.19 19.21
C SER A 129 6.28 -2.83 19.47
N GLN A 130 7.01 -1.88 20.06
CA GLN A 130 6.52 -0.52 20.27
C GLN A 130 6.24 0.20 18.94
N HIS A 131 7.12 0.10 17.94
CA HIS A 131 6.89 0.69 16.63
C HIS A 131 5.71 0.04 15.91
N SER A 132 5.57 -1.28 15.98
CA SER A 132 4.46 -2.04 15.45
C SER A 132 3.11 -1.59 16.04
N SER A 133 3.04 -1.52 17.36
CA SER A 133 1.84 -1.10 18.09
C SER A 133 1.47 0.36 17.79
N ALA A 134 2.46 1.26 17.81
CA ALA A 134 2.25 2.68 17.52
C ALA A 134 1.85 2.94 16.06
N ALA A 135 2.22 2.03 15.14
CA ALA A 135 1.79 2.05 13.74
C ALA A 135 0.40 1.42 13.51
N SER A 136 -0.28 0.97 14.57
CA SER A 136 -1.58 0.28 14.47
C SER A 136 -1.52 -1.00 13.63
N TRP A 137 -0.44 -1.79 13.76
CA TRP A 137 -0.21 -3.00 12.97
C TRP A 137 -1.42 -3.93 12.89
N ASN A 138 -2.08 -4.20 14.03
CA ASN A 138 -3.22 -5.12 14.07
C ASN A 138 -4.38 -4.68 13.14
N ALA A 139 -4.62 -3.37 13.02
CA ALA A 139 -5.63 -2.85 12.11
C ALA A 139 -5.21 -2.99 10.65
N ILE A 140 -3.94 -2.70 10.34
CA ILE A 140 -3.38 -2.85 9.01
C ILE A 140 -3.41 -4.32 8.58
N GLU A 141 -2.89 -5.23 9.40
CA GLU A 141 -2.86 -6.67 9.15
C GLU A 141 -4.27 -7.23 8.87
N LYS A 142 -5.23 -6.89 9.73
CA LYS A 142 -6.62 -7.33 9.55
C LYS A 142 -7.22 -6.83 8.24
N SER A 143 -6.92 -5.59 7.85
CA SER A 143 -7.41 -5.01 6.61
C SER A 143 -6.78 -5.69 5.38
N VAL A 144 -5.48 -5.97 5.44
CA VAL A 144 -4.76 -6.67 4.36
C VAL A 144 -5.30 -8.10 4.19
N ILE A 145 -5.42 -8.84 5.29
CA ILE A 145 -5.97 -10.21 5.27
C ILE A 145 -7.41 -10.20 4.73
N HIS A 146 -8.22 -9.23 5.12
CA HIS A 146 -9.59 -9.11 4.59
C HIS A 146 -9.59 -8.87 3.08
N PHE A 147 -8.73 -7.98 2.60
CA PHE A 147 -8.58 -7.70 1.17
C PHE A 147 -8.14 -8.94 0.39
N GLU A 148 -7.09 -9.63 0.85
CA GLU A 148 -6.55 -10.84 0.22
C GLU A 148 -7.59 -11.95 0.13
N ASN A 149 -8.41 -12.14 1.16
CA ASN A 149 -9.43 -13.20 1.20
C ASN A 149 -10.65 -12.94 0.30
N HIS A 150 -10.88 -11.71 -0.14
CA HIS A 150 -12.11 -11.35 -0.87
C HIS A 150 -11.87 -10.78 -2.27
N ILE A 151 -10.63 -10.35 -2.57
CA ILE A 151 -10.29 -9.75 -3.85
C ILE A 151 -9.28 -10.59 -4.63
N VAL A 152 -8.39 -11.30 -3.94
CA VAL A 152 -7.36 -12.16 -4.53
C VAL A 152 -7.75 -13.61 -4.43
#